data_65a88f736ad21740aa5be6099a4dceb6
#
_entry.id   65a88f736ad21740aa5be6099a4dceb6
#
_cell.length_a   1.000
_cell.length_b   1.000
_cell.length_c   1.000
_cell.angle_alpha   90.00
_cell.angle_beta   90.00
_cell.angle_gamma   90.00
#
_symmetry.space_group_name_H-M   'P 1'
#
loop_
_entity.id
_entity.type
_entity.pdbx_description
1 polymer ?
#
loop_
_entity_poly.entity_id
_entity_poly.type
_entity_poly.pdbx_seq_one_letter_code
_entity_poly.pdbx_strand_id
1 'polypeptide(L)'
;MKDFTIAIYCFVDDLLLKIDNKSIDKRRKLSNSQVITTVIISAKYFYGNQTSACGYLASHHGFNVPDKSNFNRILHSLTELIADLFSALGVIFKNLNTESVYLIDSFPVPVCKNIRICRTKIVQGKEFRGFNASKREYFYGFKAVRRFGSCDYYRKRYSS
;
A
#
# COMPACT_ATOMS: atom_id res chain seq x y z
N MET A 1 14.60 -11.46 -11.00
CA MET A 1 13.83 -10.21 -10.80
C MET A 1 12.92 -9.90 -12.00
N LYS A 2 13.41 -10.00 -13.24
CA LYS A 2 12.60 -9.66 -14.44
C LYS A 2 11.31 -10.47 -14.54
N ASP A 3 11.35 -11.79 -14.46
CA ASP A 3 10.17 -12.66 -14.60
C ASP A 3 9.13 -12.39 -13.52
N PHE A 4 9.58 -12.10 -12.30
CA PHE A 4 8.69 -11.78 -11.20
C PHE A 4 7.98 -10.42 -11.38
N THR A 5 8.67 -9.45 -11.98
CA THR A 5 8.07 -8.15 -12.32
C THR A 5 6.97 -8.30 -13.35
N ILE A 6 7.21 -9.12 -14.38
CA ILE A 6 6.21 -9.44 -15.40
C ILE A 6 5.00 -10.14 -14.78
N ALA A 7 5.25 -11.15 -13.93
CA ALA A 7 4.17 -11.87 -13.24
C ALA A 7 3.31 -10.94 -12.39
N ILE A 8 3.92 -10.02 -11.62
CA ILE A 8 3.17 -9.01 -10.85
C ILE A 8 2.36 -8.11 -11.77
N TYR A 9 2.97 -7.65 -12.85
CA TYR A 9 2.28 -6.76 -13.79
C TYR A 9 1.05 -7.44 -14.40
N CYS A 10 1.19 -8.65 -14.93
CA CYS A 10 0.09 -9.41 -15.51
C CYS A 10 -1.01 -9.66 -14.47
N PHE A 11 -0.65 -10.07 -13.27
CA PHE A 11 -1.61 -10.32 -12.20
C PHE A 11 -2.38 -9.07 -11.80
N VAL A 12 -1.70 -7.94 -11.65
CA VAL A 12 -2.34 -6.64 -11.33
C VAL A 12 -3.24 -6.20 -12.47
N ASP A 13 -2.78 -6.34 -13.71
CA ASP A 13 -3.54 -5.95 -14.90
C ASP A 13 -4.82 -6.77 -15.03
N ASP A 14 -4.74 -8.08 -14.89
CA ASP A 14 -5.90 -8.99 -14.91
C ASP A 14 -6.92 -8.67 -13.81
N LEU A 15 -6.46 -8.30 -12.62
CA LEU A 15 -7.35 -7.90 -11.53
C LEU A 15 -8.01 -6.55 -11.82
N LEU A 16 -7.25 -5.59 -12.31
CA LEU A 16 -7.80 -4.27 -12.62
C LEU A 16 -8.80 -4.30 -13.75
N LEU A 17 -8.62 -5.14 -14.75
CA LEU A 17 -9.62 -5.37 -15.81
C LEU A 17 -10.97 -5.85 -15.28
N LYS A 18 -10.98 -6.54 -14.14
CA LYS A 18 -12.23 -7.00 -13.49
C LYS A 18 -12.85 -5.96 -12.56
N ILE A 19 -12.07 -5.04 -12.01
CA ILE A 19 -12.50 -4.07 -11.00
C ILE A 19 -12.81 -2.71 -11.64
N ASP A 20 -11.96 -2.27 -12.57
CA ASP A 20 -11.99 -0.90 -13.13
C ASP A 20 -12.35 -0.93 -14.62
N ASN A 21 -13.61 -0.62 -14.92
CA ASN A 21 -14.08 -0.40 -16.30
C ASN A 21 -13.85 1.08 -16.77
N LYS A 22 -13.15 1.90 -15.99
CA LYS A 22 -12.93 3.29 -16.34
C LYS A 22 -11.87 3.42 -17.43
N SER A 23 -12.19 4.20 -18.45
CA SER A 23 -11.26 4.51 -19.53
C SER A 23 -9.99 5.18 -18.98
N ILE A 24 -8.84 4.65 -19.33
CA ILE A 24 -7.53 5.22 -19.02
C ILE A 24 -7.46 6.62 -19.67
N ASP A 25 -7.11 7.63 -18.88
CA ASP A 25 -6.83 8.96 -19.39
C ASP A 25 -5.67 8.87 -20.41
N LYS A 26 -5.98 9.08 -21.68
CA LYS A 26 -5.04 9.00 -22.81
C LYS A 26 -3.81 9.91 -22.67
N ARG A 27 -3.87 10.89 -21.75
CA ARG A 27 -2.75 11.81 -21.46
C ARG A 27 -1.73 11.22 -20.48
N ARG A 28 -2.06 10.12 -19.82
CA ARG A 28 -1.15 9.48 -18.85
C ARG A 28 -0.09 8.65 -19.58
N LYS A 29 1.16 8.85 -19.19
CA LYS A 29 2.31 8.08 -19.70
C LYS A 29 2.38 6.66 -19.11
N LEU A 30 1.77 6.44 -17.95
CA LEU A 30 1.71 5.15 -17.26
C LEU A 30 0.27 4.69 -17.07
N SER A 31 0.03 3.42 -17.29
CA SER A 31 -1.24 2.78 -16.93
C SER A 31 -1.36 2.61 -15.41
N ASN A 32 -2.59 2.40 -14.92
CA ASN A 32 -2.83 2.10 -13.50
C ASN A 32 -2.06 0.86 -13.05
N SER A 33 -2.04 -0.18 -13.87
CA SER A 33 -1.28 -1.43 -13.64
C SER A 33 0.21 -1.17 -13.50
N GLN A 34 0.78 -0.32 -14.34
CA GLN A 34 2.20 0.05 -14.27
C GLN A 34 2.54 0.82 -12.99
N VAL A 35 1.68 1.75 -12.57
CA VAL A 35 1.89 2.51 -11.33
C VAL A 35 1.84 1.58 -10.12
N ILE A 36 0.83 0.73 -10.02
CA ILE A 36 0.67 -0.22 -8.91
C ILE A 36 1.83 -1.22 -8.88
N THR A 37 2.22 -1.76 -10.04
CA THR A 37 3.39 -2.63 -10.15
C THR A 37 4.65 -1.94 -9.65
N THR A 38 4.86 -0.67 -10.00
CA THR A 38 6.02 0.11 -9.53
C THR A 38 6.05 0.20 -8.01
N VAL A 39 4.90 0.43 -7.37
CA VAL A 39 4.81 0.51 -5.90
C VAL A 39 5.12 -0.85 -5.26
N ILE A 40 4.58 -1.95 -5.79
CA ILE A 40 4.85 -3.30 -5.27
C ILE A 40 6.34 -3.64 -5.41
N ILE A 41 6.94 -3.36 -6.56
CA ILE A 41 8.37 -3.58 -6.80
C ILE A 41 9.23 -2.71 -5.88
N SER A 42 8.84 -1.43 -5.66
CA SER A 42 9.55 -0.55 -4.73
C SER A 42 9.55 -1.11 -3.31
N ALA A 43 8.42 -1.60 -2.83
CA ALA A 43 8.30 -2.18 -1.50
C ALA A 43 9.12 -3.48 -1.36
N LYS A 44 9.06 -4.35 -2.37
CA LYS A 44 9.68 -5.68 -2.32
C LYS A 44 11.21 -5.66 -2.48
N TYR A 45 11.73 -4.83 -3.39
CA TYR A 45 13.14 -4.89 -3.80
C TYR A 45 13.94 -3.62 -3.49
N PHE A 46 13.27 -2.51 -3.24
CA PHE A 46 13.92 -1.21 -3.05
C PHE A 46 13.56 -0.53 -1.72
N TYR A 47 13.10 -1.30 -0.73
CA TYR A 47 12.76 -0.79 0.62
C TYR A 47 11.82 0.42 0.61
N GLY A 48 10.89 0.48 -0.34
CA GLY A 48 9.97 1.59 -0.53
C GLY A 48 10.53 2.77 -1.33
N ASN A 49 11.75 2.69 -1.84
CA ASN A 49 12.33 3.74 -2.69
C ASN A 49 11.73 3.69 -4.10
N GLN A 50 10.70 4.50 -4.30
CA GLN A 50 9.99 4.60 -5.58
C GLN A 50 10.88 5.10 -6.72
N THR A 51 11.82 6.01 -6.45
CA THR A 51 12.72 6.55 -7.49
C THR A 51 13.61 5.45 -8.05
N SER A 52 14.18 4.60 -7.20
CA SER A 52 15.00 3.47 -7.62
C SER A 52 14.20 2.44 -8.40
N ALA A 53 12.96 2.15 -7.95
CA ALA A 53 12.06 1.24 -8.67
C ALA A 53 11.67 1.78 -10.05
N CYS A 54 11.37 3.07 -10.14
CA CYS A 54 11.09 3.76 -11.40
C CYS A 54 12.27 3.65 -12.38
N GLY A 55 13.49 3.93 -11.92
CA GLY A 55 14.70 3.80 -12.73
C GLY A 55 14.92 2.37 -13.24
N TYR A 56 14.72 1.37 -12.37
CA TYR A 56 14.81 -0.04 -12.74
C TYR A 56 13.76 -0.42 -13.81
N LEU A 57 12.51 -0.03 -13.64
CA LEU A 57 11.44 -0.38 -14.57
C LEU A 57 11.58 0.34 -15.91
N ALA A 58 12.06 1.58 -15.92
CA ALA A 58 12.38 2.30 -17.15
C ALA A 58 13.49 1.61 -17.92
N SER A 59 14.59 1.20 -17.26
CA SER A 59 15.77 0.61 -17.89
C SER A 59 15.54 -0.83 -18.37
N HIS A 60 14.74 -1.64 -17.67
CA HIS A 60 14.63 -3.08 -17.92
C HIS A 60 13.29 -3.51 -18.51
N HIS A 61 12.25 -2.70 -18.39
CA HIS A 61 10.88 -3.03 -18.81
C HIS A 61 10.25 -1.97 -19.71
N GLY A 62 10.99 -0.92 -20.08
CA GLY A 62 10.54 0.11 -21.01
C GLY A 62 9.39 0.98 -20.46
N PHE A 63 9.22 1.08 -19.15
CA PHE A 63 8.18 1.94 -18.57
C PHE A 63 8.53 3.42 -18.82
N ASN A 64 7.57 4.16 -19.35
CA ASN A 64 7.74 5.60 -19.57
C ASN A 64 7.40 6.37 -18.28
N VAL A 65 8.29 6.30 -17.29
CA VAL A 65 8.07 6.86 -15.97
C VAL A 65 8.18 8.38 -16.00
N PRO A 66 7.16 9.12 -15.51
CA PRO A 66 7.23 10.56 -15.38
C PRO A 66 8.16 10.97 -14.22
N ASP A 67 8.36 12.28 -14.04
CA ASP A 67 9.06 12.81 -12.89
C ASP A 67 8.40 12.40 -11.55
N LYS A 68 9.18 12.47 -10.46
CA LYS A 68 8.76 12.03 -9.12
C LYS A 68 7.46 12.68 -8.64
N SER A 69 7.31 14.00 -8.87
CA SER A 69 6.13 14.75 -8.42
C SER A 69 4.88 14.28 -9.14
N ASN A 70 5.00 14.08 -10.45
CA ASN A 70 3.90 13.60 -11.28
C ASN A 70 3.54 12.14 -10.96
N PHE A 71 4.54 11.28 -10.74
CA PHE A 71 4.32 9.92 -10.30
C PHE A 71 3.54 9.87 -8.98
N ASN A 72 3.93 10.66 -7.98
CA ASN A 72 3.23 10.74 -6.70
C ASN A 72 1.79 11.24 -6.87
N ARG A 73 1.56 12.24 -7.72
CA ARG A 73 0.21 12.75 -8.00
C ARG A 73 -0.68 11.66 -8.61
N ILE A 74 -0.14 10.89 -9.56
CA ILE A 74 -0.86 9.77 -10.15
C ILE A 74 -1.14 8.71 -9.08
N LEU A 75 -0.16 8.32 -8.27
CA LEU A 75 -0.32 7.34 -7.21
C LEU A 75 -1.42 7.76 -6.21
N HIS A 76 -1.43 9.02 -5.77
CA HIS A 76 -2.48 9.53 -4.88
C HIS A 76 -3.87 9.49 -5.52
N SER A 77 -3.98 9.70 -6.84
CA SER A 77 -5.27 9.58 -7.54
C SER A 77 -5.79 8.14 -7.62
N LEU A 78 -4.96 7.14 -7.35
CA LEU A 78 -5.32 5.72 -7.37
C LEU A 78 -5.63 5.14 -5.98
N THR A 79 -5.76 5.97 -4.94
CA THR A 79 -5.94 5.48 -3.56
C THR A 79 -7.18 4.59 -3.41
N GLU A 80 -8.31 4.98 -3.99
CA GLU A 80 -9.55 4.20 -3.97
C GLU A 80 -9.39 2.89 -4.74
N LEU A 81 -8.83 2.95 -5.95
CA LEU A 81 -8.60 1.76 -6.76
C LEU A 81 -7.65 0.75 -6.09
N ILE A 82 -6.63 1.25 -5.38
CA ILE A 82 -5.73 0.41 -4.58
C ILE A 82 -6.49 -0.24 -3.42
N ALA A 83 -7.39 0.48 -2.76
CA ALA A 83 -8.22 -0.08 -1.70
C ALA A 83 -9.15 -1.19 -2.23
N ASP A 84 -9.77 -0.97 -3.39
CA ASP A 84 -10.61 -1.96 -4.06
C ASP A 84 -9.81 -3.22 -4.46
N LEU A 85 -8.58 -3.02 -4.97
CA LEU A 85 -7.66 -4.11 -5.28
C LEU A 85 -7.34 -4.94 -4.03
N PHE A 86 -7.04 -4.31 -2.90
CA PHE A 86 -6.79 -5.01 -1.65
C PHE A 86 -8.03 -5.76 -1.14
N SER A 87 -9.21 -5.18 -1.29
CA SER A 87 -10.47 -5.81 -0.93
C SER A 87 -10.73 -7.06 -1.77
N ALA A 88 -10.51 -6.98 -3.09
CA ALA A 88 -10.63 -8.11 -4.00
C ALA A 88 -9.63 -9.23 -3.66
N LEU A 89 -8.37 -8.88 -3.37
CA LEU A 89 -7.36 -9.82 -2.90
C LEU A 89 -7.77 -10.49 -1.59
N GLY A 90 -8.36 -9.73 -0.66
CA GLY A 90 -8.90 -10.25 0.60
C GLY A 90 -9.93 -11.34 0.38
N VAL A 91 -10.85 -11.14 -0.55
CA VAL A 91 -11.86 -12.15 -0.94
C VAL A 91 -11.22 -13.40 -1.54
N ILE A 92 -10.25 -13.22 -2.45
CA ILE A 92 -9.53 -14.34 -3.07
C ILE A 92 -8.82 -15.17 -2.00
N PHE A 93 -8.04 -14.54 -1.11
CA PHE A 93 -7.32 -15.25 -0.06
C PHE A 93 -8.24 -15.91 0.96
N LYS A 94 -9.41 -15.30 1.25
CA LYS A 94 -10.41 -15.92 2.10
C LYS A 94 -10.96 -17.20 1.48
N ASN A 95 -11.23 -17.19 0.19
CA ASN A 95 -11.75 -18.36 -0.52
C ASN A 95 -10.71 -19.48 -0.69
N LEU A 96 -9.42 -19.12 -0.74
CA LEU A 96 -8.31 -20.07 -0.79
C LEU A 96 -8.00 -20.69 0.59
N ASN A 97 -8.47 -20.09 1.68
CA ASN A 97 -8.26 -20.62 3.02
C ASN A 97 -9.29 -21.72 3.33
N THR A 98 -8.89 -22.95 3.17
CA THR A 98 -9.72 -24.15 3.46
C THR A 98 -9.79 -24.46 4.96
N GLU A 99 -8.78 -24.02 5.72
CA GLU A 99 -8.74 -24.15 7.18
C GLU A 99 -9.27 -22.86 7.79
N SER A 100 -10.30 -22.91 8.63
CA SER A 100 -10.87 -21.73 9.33
C SER A 100 -9.94 -21.16 10.41
N VAL A 101 -8.62 -21.30 10.23
CA VAL A 101 -7.60 -20.81 11.14
C VAL A 101 -7.04 -19.50 10.65
N TYR A 102 -7.09 -18.48 11.50
CA TYR A 102 -6.62 -17.13 11.18
C TYR A 102 -5.60 -16.66 12.22
N LEU A 103 -4.51 -16.11 11.76
CA LEU A 103 -3.50 -15.47 12.59
C LEU A 103 -3.71 -13.95 12.55
N ILE A 104 -3.91 -13.37 13.74
CA ILE A 104 -4.11 -11.92 13.85
C ILE A 104 -2.87 -11.33 14.51
N ASP A 105 -2.18 -10.46 13.79
CA ASP A 105 -1.07 -9.66 14.32
C ASP A 105 -1.40 -8.18 14.25
N SER A 106 -0.89 -7.42 15.19
CA SER A 106 -1.11 -5.98 15.23
C SER A 106 0.17 -5.25 15.58
N PHE A 107 0.49 -4.24 14.78
CA PHE A 107 1.68 -3.44 14.99
C PHE A 107 1.38 -1.93 14.92
N PRO A 108 2.10 -1.11 15.70
CA PRO A 108 1.96 0.33 15.66
C PRO A 108 2.57 0.91 14.36
N VAL A 109 1.84 1.82 13.74
CA VAL A 109 2.33 2.63 12.60
C VAL A 109 2.41 4.08 13.07
N PRO A 110 3.55 4.50 13.64
CA PRO A 110 3.71 5.84 14.17
C PRO A 110 3.86 6.86 13.03
N VAL A 111 3.05 7.92 13.09
CA VAL A 111 3.23 9.12 12.28
C VAL A 111 4.28 10.02 12.94
N CYS A 112 4.24 10.12 14.26
CA CYS A 112 5.29 10.79 15.03
C CYS A 112 5.43 10.18 16.44
N LYS A 113 6.58 10.41 17.05
CA LYS A 113 6.92 9.89 18.37
C LYS A 113 7.01 11.02 19.41
N ASN A 114 6.72 10.66 20.67
CA ASN A 114 6.88 11.44 21.91
C ASN A 114 7.01 12.97 21.76
N ILE A 115 8.22 13.47 21.54
CA ILE A 115 8.56 14.91 21.57
C ILE A 115 7.78 15.71 20.50
N ARG A 116 7.41 15.09 19.41
CA ARG A 116 6.71 15.73 18.29
C ARG A 116 5.20 15.67 18.38
N ILE A 117 4.67 14.96 19.37
CA ILE A 117 3.23 14.75 19.53
C ILE A 117 2.48 16.08 19.63
N CYS A 118 2.97 17.02 20.45
CA CYS A 118 2.33 18.32 20.64
C CYS A 118 2.45 19.28 19.44
N ARG A 119 3.33 18.97 18.48
CA ARG A 119 3.62 19.82 17.31
C ARG A 119 3.07 19.27 16.00
N THR A 120 2.54 18.04 16.01
CA THR A 120 2.03 17.40 14.78
C THR A 120 0.73 18.04 14.33
N LYS A 121 0.66 18.35 13.02
CA LYS A 121 -0.57 18.84 12.36
C LYS A 121 -1.24 17.77 11.51
N ILE A 122 -0.57 16.63 11.30
CA ILE A 122 -1.02 15.58 10.39
C ILE A 122 -2.11 14.74 11.03
N VAL A 123 -1.95 14.46 12.33
CA VAL A 123 -2.89 13.64 13.10
C VAL A 123 -3.11 14.37 14.43
N GLN A 124 -4.37 14.73 14.70
CA GLN A 124 -4.75 15.43 15.92
C GLN A 124 -5.88 14.64 16.60
N GLY A 125 -5.83 14.61 17.94
CA GLY A 125 -6.85 13.94 18.73
C GLY A 125 -6.30 12.82 19.60
N LYS A 126 -6.90 12.62 20.77
CA LYS A 126 -6.47 11.62 21.75
C LYS A 126 -6.61 10.17 21.20
N GLU A 127 -7.53 9.97 20.27
CA GLU A 127 -7.80 8.69 19.62
C GLU A 127 -6.66 8.15 18.76
N PHE A 128 -5.70 9.01 18.41
CA PHE A 128 -4.50 8.61 17.66
C PHE A 128 -3.29 8.36 18.55
N ARG A 129 -3.43 8.61 19.86
CA ARG A 129 -2.35 8.37 20.80
C ARG A 129 -2.31 6.89 21.17
N GLY A 130 -1.15 6.26 20.98
CA GLY A 130 -0.92 4.87 21.31
C GLY A 130 0.37 4.68 22.12
N PHE A 131 0.46 3.55 22.79
CA PHE A 131 1.64 3.14 23.51
C PHE A 131 2.22 1.87 22.89
N ASN A 132 3.51 1.88 22.58
CA ASN A 132 4.24 0.73 22.11
C ASN A 132 4.94 0.06 23.31
N ALA A 133 4.40 -1.05 23.80
CA ALA A 133 4.92 -1.75 24.97
C ALA A 133 6.34 -2.29 24.75
N SER A 134 6.64 -2.79 23.55
CA SER A 134 7.96 -3.35 23.21
C SER A 134 9.07 -2.31 23.26
N LYS A 135 8.76 -1.06 22.86
CA LYS A 135 9.71 0.06 22.85
C LYS A 135 9.52 1.00 24.02
N ARG A 136 8.51 0.78 24.88
CA ARG A 136 8.15 1.64 26.02
C ARG A 136 8.03 3.10 25.65
N GLU A 137 7.42 3.38 24.48
CA GLU A 137 7.27 4.75 23.96
C GLU A 137 5.83 5.06 23.56
N TYR A 138 5.41 6.32 23.78
CA TYR A 138 4.16 6.84 23.24
C TYR A 138 4.37 7.31 21.80
N PHE A 139 3.32 7.16 20.98
CA PHE A 139 3.33 7.64 19.61
C PHE A 139 1.94 8.19 19.23
N TYR A 140 1.91 9.03 18.23
CA TYR A 140 0.71 9.35 17.47
C TYR A 140 0.72 8.58 16.16
N GLY A 141 -0.37 7.91 15.83
CA GLY A 141 -0.44 7.12 14.62
C GLY A 141 -1.62 6.16 14.61
N PHE A 142 -1.42 5.06 13.94
CA PHE A 142 -2.43 4.04 13.74
C PHE A 142 -1.92 2.70 14.28
N LYS A 143 -2.84 1.84 14.67
CA LYS A 143 -2.56 0.42 14.89
C LYS A 143 -3.01 -0.32 13.63
N ALA A 144 -2.07 -0.85 12.87
CA ALA A 144 -2.39 -1.76 11.79
C ALA A 144 -2.65 -3.14 12.37
N VAL A 145 -3.75 -3.76 11.97
CA VAL A 145 -4.07 -5.14 12.33
C VAL A 145 -3.93 -5.96 11.05
N ARG A 146 -3.04 -6.94 11.09
CA ARG A 146 -2.84 -7.88 10.00
C ARG A 146 -3.49 -9.20 10.37
N ARG A 147 -4.41 -9.65 9.53
CA ARG A 147 -5.04 -10.96 9.63
C ARG A 147 -4.44 -11.85 8.54
N PHE A 148 -3.76 -12.92 8.93
CA PHE A 148 -3.32 -13.94 7.99
C PHE A 148 -4.51 -14.88 7.73
N GLY A 149 -4.89 -15.01 6.45
CA GLY A 149 -6.10 -15.74 6.02
C GLY A 149 -7.20 -14.86 5.43
N SER A 150 -7.19 -13.55 5.69
CA SER A 150 -7.93 -12.56 4.92
C SER A 150 -7.18 -11.22 4.97
N CYS A 151 -7.08 -10.52 3.83
CA CYS A 151 -6.44 -9.21 3.76
C CYS A 151 -7.41 -8.09 4.15
N ASP A 152 -7.90 -8.11 5.38
CA ASP A 152 -8.72 -7.02 5.90
C ASP A 152 -7.83 -6.03 6.65
N TYR A 153 -7.58 -4.87 6.05
CA TYR A 153 -6.98 -3.74 6.74
C TYR A 153 -8.02 -3.06 7.61
N TYR A 154 -8.12 -3.45 8.88
CA TYR A 154 -8.91 -2.72 9.86
C TYR A 154 -8.13 -1.52 10.40
N ARG A 155 -8.59 -0.33 10.04
CA ARG A 155 -8.18 0.93 10.66
C ARG A 155 -8.90 1.05 12.00
N LYS A 156 -8.34 0.50 13.08
CA LYS A 156 -8.91 0.72 14.41
C LYS A 156 -8.41 2.06 14.94
N ARG A 157 -9.34 3.02 15.12
CA ARG A 157 -9.09 4.19 15.98
C ARG A 157 -9.00 3.66 17.41
N TYR A 158 -8.06 4.16 18.19
CA TYR A 158 -8.00 3.86 19.60
C TYR A 158 -9.18 4.58 20.25
N SER A 159 -10.19 3.84 20.72
CA SER A 159 -11.09 4.30 21.78
C SER A 159 -10.42 3.96 23.11
N SER A 160 -10.14 4.97 23.88
CA SER A 160 -9.73 4.88 25.30
C SER A 160 -10.77 4.14 26.13
#